data_0b03081969029959c8afa27a5911b88b
#
_entry.id   0b03081969029959c8afa27a5911b88b
#
_cell.length_a   1.000
_cell.length_b   1.000
_cell.length_c   1.000
_cell.angle_alpha   90.00
_cell.angle_beta   90.00
_cell.angle_gamma   90.00
#
_symmetry.space_group_name_H-M   'P 1'
#
loop_
_entity.id
_entity.type
_entity.pdbx_description
1 polymer ?
#
loop_
_entity_poly.entity_id
_entity_poly.type
_entity_poly.pdbx_seq_one_letter_code
_entity_poly.pdbx_strand_id
1 'polypeptide(L)'
;TLNATLTAQLTKHNKLTAGLLGRNTVSHQFVKVDDLLGANYVLDIDKYSDTDYPGDNDQRQKDLRHPNRRVYEGGIIDYDFKLHVNSLRGWINNQYSKGHWDAYYGVQLTYTDFFRDGKMQNGHHANNSYGVGARHNFTDIMLKGGLTYKLNGRHLFQVNTMYGTVAPLANDAYISARYSDETPQGLKSS
;
A
#
# COMPACT_ATOMS: atom_id res chain seq x y z
N THR A 1 -3.93 9.25 -11.31
CA THR A 1 -4.97 9.63 -10.34
C THR A 1 -6.07 10.38 -11.07
N LEU A 2 -7.33 9.96 -10.84
CA LEU A 2 -8.55 10.63 -11.29
C LEU A 2 -9.30 11.12 -10.05
N ASN A 3 -9.76 12.37 -10.04
CA ASN A 3 -10.56 12.92 -8.95
C ASN A 3 -11.72 13.73 -9.53
N ALA A 4 -12.94 13.46 -9.04
CA ALA A 4 -14.14 14.20 -9.36
C ALA A 4 -14.89 14.56 -8.07
N THR A 5 -15.30 15.80 -7.93
CA THR A 5 -16.04 16.29 -6.76
C THR A 5 -17.23 17.13 -7.22
N LEU A 6 -18.38 16.84 -6.65
CA LEU A 6 -19.63 17.60 -6.83
C LEU A 6 -20.03 18.22 -5.50
N THR A 7 -20.41 19.49 -5.53
CA THR A 7 -20.99 20.20 -4.39
C THR A 7 -22.33 20.80 -4.77
N ALA A 8 -23.35 20.55 -3.96
CA ALA A 8 -24.70 21.05 -4.16
C ALA A 8 -25.24 21.68 -2.87
N GLN A 9 -25.80 22.89 -3.00
CA GLN A 9 -26.57 23.54 -1.94
C GLN A 9 -28.02 23.04 -2.01
N LEU A 10 -28.38 22.06 -1.15
CA LEU A 10 -29.72 21.46 -1.16
C LEU A 10 -30.79 22.43 -0.59
N THR A 11 -30.44 23.14 0.48
CA THR A 11 -31.27 24.15 1.10
C THR A 11 -30.39 25.28 1.66
N LYS A 12 -31.00 26.35 2.17
CA LYS A 12 -30.25 27.44 2.85
C LYS A 12 -29.36 26.95 4.00
N HIS A 13 -29.67 25.79 4.54
CA HIS A 13 -29.02 25.22 5.73
C HIS A 13 -28.26 23.94 5.45
N ASN A 14 -28.33 23.39 4.24
CA ASN A 14 -27.87 22.04 3.96
C ASN A 14 -27.04 22.00 2.67
N LYS A 15 -25.79 21.61 2.79
CA LYS A 15 -24.80 21.48 1.72
C LYS A 15 -24.33 20.04 1.61
N LEU A 16 -24.46 19.47 0.43
CA LEU A 16 -24.00 18.12 0.10
C LEU A 16 -22.74 18.22 -0.74
N THR A 17 -21.77 17.38 -0.41
CA THR A 17 -20.56 17.19 -1.23
C THR A 17 -20.34 15.70 -1.44
N ALA A 18 -20.14 15.27 -2.67
CA ALA A 18 -19.82 13.89 -3.02
C ALA A 18 -18.61 13.84 -3.95
N GLY A 19 -17.87 12.76 -3.92
CA GLY A 19 -16.72 12.63 -4.80
C GLY A 19 -16.31 11.19 -5.06
N LEU A 20 -15.55 11.06 -6.13
CA LEU A 20 -14.87 9.83 -6.54
C LEU A 20 -13.39 10.10 -6.71
N LEU A 21 -12.56 9.18 -6.22
CA LEU A 21 -11.11 9.21 -6.37
C LEU A 21 -10.63 7.85 -6.83
N GLY A 22 -10.04 7.79 -8.02
CA GLY A 22 -9.35 6.62 -8.55
C GLY A 22 -7.84 6.84 -8.54
N ARG A 23 -7.07 5.89 -8.03
CA ARG A 23 -5.61 5.93 -7.99
C ARG A 23 -5.02 4.60 -8.43
N ASN A 24 -4.07 4.66 -9.36
CA ASN A 24 -3.19 3.55 -9.70
C ASN A 24 -1.76 3.96 -9.32
N THR A 25 -1.04 3.09 -8.66
CA THR A 25 0.35 3.31 -8.23
C THR A 25 1.15 2.06 -8.54
N VAL A 26 2.31 2.23 -9.15
CA VAL A 26 3.32 1.19 -9.33
C VAL A 26 4.59 1.66 -8.64
N SER A 27 5.04 0.89 -7.65
CA SER A 27 6.29 1.14 -6.94
C SER A 27 7.32 0.10 -7.36
N HIS A 28 8.41 0.50 -8.01
CA HIS A 28 9.52 -0.38 -8.36
C HIS A 28 10.57 -0.32 -7.25
N GLN A 29 10.87 -1.45 -6.65
CA GLN A 29 11.79 -1.59 -5.53
C GLN A 29 12.91 -2.57 -5.90
N PHE A 30 14.14 -2.11 -5.79
CA PHE A 30 15.34 -2.86 -6.15
C PHE A 30 16.55 -2.31 -5.40
N VAL A 31 17.61 -3.12 -5.36
CA VAL A 31 18.94 -2.67 -4.95
C VAL A 31 19.81 -2.51 -6.19
N LYS A 32 20.57 -1.45 -6.25
CA LYS A 32 21.52 -1.15 -7.32
C LYS A 32 22.93 -1.08 -6.76
N VAL A 33 23.89 -1.66 -7.47
CA VAL A 33 25.31 -1.52 -7.16
C VAL A 33 25.74 -0.10 -7.52
N ASP A 34 26.12 0.69 -6.53
CA ASP A 34 26.58 2.07 -6.76
C ASP A 34 28.09 2.13 -7.03
N ASP A 35 28.89 1.41 -6.22
CA ASP A 35 30.33 1.35 -6.31
C ASP A 35 30.81 -0.06 -5.93
N LEU A 36 31.78 -0.59 -6.66
CA LEU A 36 32.40 -1.89 -6.42
C LEU A 36 33.67 -1.83 -5.56
N LEU A 37 34.07 -0.62 -5.11
CA LEU A 37 35.27 -0.38 -4.28
C LEU A 37 36.55 -0.98 -4.89
N GLY A 38 36.68 -0.92 -6.20
CA GLY A 38 37.83 -1.45 -6.96
C GLY A 38 37.72 -2.91 -7.37
N ALA A 39 36.61 -3.61 -7.05
CA ALA A 39 36.35 -4.93 -7.59
C ALA A 39 35.78 -4.83 -9.02
N ASN A 40 35.99 -5.89 -9.83
CA ASN A 40 35.47 -5.93 -11.20
C ASN A 40 33.97 -6.25 -11.25
N TYR A 41 33.43 -7.00 -10.29
CA TYR A 41 32.03 -7.40 -10.17
C TYR A 41 31.75 -7.92 -8.76
N VAL A 42 30.47 -8.05 -8.42
CA VAL A 42 29.97 -8.75 -7.24
C VAL A 42 29.12 -9.95 -7.67
N LEU A 43 29.17 -11.06 -6.93
CA LEU A 43 28.28 -12.20 -7.15
C LEU A 43 26.95 -11.95 -6.44
N ASP A 44 25.85 -12.17 -7.16
CA ASP A 44 24.49 -12.02 -6.66
C ASP A 44 24.01 -13.30 -5.96
N ILE A 45 24.60 -13.55 -4.81
CA ILE A 45 24.33 -14.74 -3.98
C ILE A 45 24.12 -14.34 -2.52
N ASP A 46 23.42 -15.18 -1.78
CA ASP A 46 23.32 -15.10 -0.34
C ASP A 46 24.57 -15.70 0.31
N LYS A 47 25.40 -14.88 0.90
CA LYS A 47 26.66 -15.28 1.54
C LYS A 47 26.45 -16.14 2.79
N TYR A 48 25.31 -16.04 3.43
CA TYR A 48 24.99 -16.71 4.69
C TYR A 48 24.26 -18.04 4.49
N SER A 49 23.77 -18.30 3.28
CA SER A 49 23.00 -19.49 2.96
C SER A 49 23.77 -20.80 3.18
N ASP A 50 25.11 -20.79 3.05
CA ASP A 50 25.94 -21.95 3.32
C ASP A 50 25.91 -22.41 4.79
N THR A 51 25.56 -21.54 5.72
CA THR A 51 25.41 -21.86 7.14
C THR A 51 24.10 -22.61 7.40
N ASP A 52 23.03 -22.19 6.77
CA ASP A 52 21.69 -22.74 6.98
C ASP A 52 21.40 -23.93 6.06
N TYR A 53 21.99 -23.94 4.85
CA TYR A 53 21.80 -24.94 3.80
C TYR A 53 23.14 -25.39 3.20
N PRO A 54 23.97 -26.14 3.97
CA PRO A 54 25.32 -26.54 3.52
C PRO A 54 25.27 -27.34 2.23
N GLY A 55 25.97 -26.87 1.20
CA GLY A 55 26.08 -27.54 -0.09
C GLY A 55 24.87 -27.37 -1.03
N ASP A 56 23.82 -26.68 -0.64
CA ASP A 56 22.69 -26.39 -1.50
C ASP A 56 22.96 -25.10 -2.30
N ASN A 57 23.40 -25.26 -3.53
CA ASN A 57 23.73 -24.14 -4.39
C ASN A 57 22.49 -23.34 -4.82
N ASP A 58 21.31 -23.95 -4.90
CA ASP A 58 20.08 -23.25 -5.32
C ASP A 58 19.59 -22.28 -4.24
N GLN A 59 19.68 -22.68 -2.97
CA GLN A 59 19.31 -21.82 -1.84
C GLN A 59 20.16 -20.55 -1.75
N ARG A 60 21.39 -20.57 -2.26
CA ARG A 60 22.28 -19.40 -2.29
C ARG A 60 21.87 -18.35 -3.33
N GLN A 61 21.13 -18.73 -4.37
CA GLN A 61 20.87 -17.84 -5.49
C GLN A 61 19.86 -16.76 -5.13
N LYS A 62 20.22 -15.52 -5.41
CA LYS A 62 19.25 -14.41 -5.37
C LYS A 62 18.35 -14.43 -6.60
N ASP A 63 18.81 -15.02 -7.69
CA ASP A 63 18.01 -15.28 -8.90
C ASP A 63 18.35 -16.66 -9.50
N LEU A 64 17.50 -17.67 -9.26
CA LEU A 64 17.63 -19.03 -9.82
C LEU A 64 17.61 -19.06 -11.35
N ARG A 65 17.06 -18.05 -11.99
CA ARG A 65 17.01 -17.94 -13.44
C ARG A 65 18.36 -17.55 -14.04
N HIS A 66 19.22 -16.94 -13.23
CA HIS A 66 20.55 -16.50 -13.59
C HIS A 66 21.53 -16.88 -12.46
N PRO A 67 21.81 -18.17 -12.24
CA PRO A 67 22.64 -18.62 -11.12
C PRO A 67 24.07 -18.09 -11.21
N ASN A 68 24.64 -17.76 -10.06
CA ASN A 68 25.98 -17.19 -9.91
C ASN A 68 26.19 -15.92 -10.76
N ARG A 69 25.15 -15.11 -10.90
CA ARG A 69 25.15 -13.90 -11.68
C ARG A 69 26.23 -12.93 -11.19
N ARG A 70 27.04 -12.45 -12.15
CA ARG A 70 28.00 -11.36 -11.90
C ARG A 70 27.30 -10.04 -12.16
N VAL A 71 27.31 -9.18 -11.16
CA VAL A 71 26.71 -7.86 -11.26
C VAL A 71 27.81 -6.82 -11.24
N TYR A 72 27.74 -5.91 -12.18
CA TYR A 72 28.67 -4.80 -12.37
C TYR A 72 28.08 -3.52 -11.77
N GLU A 73 28.89 -2.48 -11.66
CA GLU A 73 28.45 -1.14 -11.24
C GLU A 73 27.25 -0.68 -12.07
N GLY A 74 26.24 -0.14 -11.40
CA GLY A 74 24.97 0.23 -11.99
C GLY A 74 23.95 -0.91 -12.16
N GLY A 75 24.34 -2.18 -11.95
CA GLY A 75 23.47 -3.35 -12.06
C GLY A 75 22.59 -3.55 -10.83
N ILE A 76 21.44 -4.22 -11.04
CA ILE A 76 20.50 -4.58 -9.96
C ILE A 76 21.00 -5.86 -9.27
N ILE A 77 20.94 -5.90 -7.93
CA ILE A 77 21.42 -6.99 -7.09
C ILE A 77 20.41 -7.24 -5.95
N ASP A 78 20.43 -8.43 -5.36
CA ASP A 78 19.69 -8.88 -4.18
C ASP A 78 18.20 -9.09 -4.43
N TYR A 79 17.45 -8.05 -4.76
CA TYR A 79 16.04 -8.14 -5.10
C TYR A 79 15.61 -7.11 -6.15
N ASP A 80 14.59 -7.47 -6.90
CA ASP A 80 13.91 -6.63 -7.87
C ASP A 80 12.43 -7.03 -7.93
N PHE A 81 11.53 -6.11 -7.60
CA PHE A 81 10.09 -6.35 -7.67
C PHE A 81 9.29 -5.05 -7.83
N LYS A 82 8.06 -5.20 -8.29
CA LYS A 82 7.09 -4.09 -8.36
C LYS A 82 5.89 -4.39 -7.48
N LEU A 83 5.44 -3.39 -6.75
CA LEU A 83 4.15 -3.38 -6.08
C LEU A 83 3.17 -2.57 -6.90
N HIS A 84 2.06 -3.20 -7.27
CA HIS A 84 0.94 -2.58 -7.96
C HIS A 84 -0.18 -2.36 -6.96
N VAL A 85 -0.63 -1.11 -6.82
CA VAL A 85 -1.70 -0.74 -5.90
C VAL A 85 -2.74 0.07 -6.65
N ASN A 86 -3.98 -0.42 -6.66
CA ASN A 86 -5.13 0.28 -7.21
C ASN A 86 -6.08 0.63 -6.07
N SER A 87 -6.67 1.80 -6.12
CA SER A 87 -7.65 2.24 -5.14
C SER A 87 -8.76 3.03 -5.82
N LEU A 88 -9.99 2.69 -5.50
CA LEU A 88 -11.19 3.43 -5.89
C LEU A 88 -11.93 3.82 -4.61
N ARG A 89 -12.15 5.12 -4.44
CA ARG A 89 -12.82 5.68 -3.26
C ARG A 89 -14.01 6.52 -3.69
N GLY A 90 -15.17 6.21 -3.14
CA GLY A 90 -16.37 7.02 -3.24
C GLY A 90 -16.73 7.59 -1.88
N TRP A 91 -17.15 8.84 -1.82
CA TRP A 91 -17.55 9.47 -0.56
C TRP A 91 -18.68 10.47 -0.75
N ILE A 92 -19.47 10.63 0.31
CA ILE A 92 -20.51 11.62 0.42
C ILE A 92 -20.43 12.30 1.78
N ASN A 93 -20.59 13.59 1.84
CA ASN A 93 -20.55 14.36 3.06
C ASN A 93 -21.65 15.42 3.03
N ASN A 94 -22.42 15.48 4.09
CA ASN A 94 -23.46 16.49 4.28
C ASN A 94 -23.07 17.43 5.42
N GLN A 95 -23.31 18.71 5.23
CA GLN A 95 -23.12 19.77 6.21
C GLN A 95 -24.44 20.47 6.43
N TYR A 96 -24.82 20.62 7.69
CA TYR A 96 -26.02 21.31 8.12
C TYR A 96 -25.67 22.46 9.05
N SER A 97 -26.22 23.66 8.81
CA SER A 97 -26.01 24.84 9.66
C SER A 97 -27.30 25.62 9.81
N LYS A 98 -27.79 25.70 11.04
CA LYS A 98 -29.00 26.48 11.36
C LYS A 98 -28.95 27.03 12.78
N GLY A 99 -28.99 28.33 12.94
CA GLY A 99 -28.99 28.99 14.24
C GLY A 99 -27.75 28.66 15.06
N HIS A 100 -27.96 28.06 16.22
CA HIS A 100 -26.88 27.64 17.13
C HIS A 100 -26.24 26.31 16.76
N TRP A 101 -26.76 25.56 15.78
CA TRP A 101 -26.35 24.20 15.47
C TRP A 101 -25.61 24.14 14.13
N ASP A 102 -24.41 23.55 14.16
CA ASP A 102 -23.73 23.04 12.98
C ASP A 102 -23.51 21.53 13.15
N ALA A 103 -23.82 20.79 12.12
CA ALA A 103 -23.61 19.34 12.10
C ALA A 103 -22.99 18.91 10.77
N TYR A 104 -22.20 17.88 10.78
CA TYR A 104 -21.80 17.19 9.57
C TYR A 104 -21.82 15.70 9.77
N TYR A 105 -22.07 14.96 8.72
CA TYR A 105 -21.91 13.53 8.66
C TYR A 105 -21.43 13.12 7.26
N GLY A 106 -20.67 12.06 7.20
CA GLY A 106 -20.13 11.55 5.94
C GLY A 106 -19.88 10.06 5.97
N VAL A 107 -19.98 9.47 4.80
CA VAL A 107 -19.69 8.06 4.53
C VAL A 107 -18.68 8.00 3.41
N GLN A 108 -17.71 7.11 3.52
CA GLN A 108 -16.75 6.80 2.50
C GLN A 108 -16.66 5.28 2.34
N LEU A 109 -16.66 4.82 1.09
CA LEU A 109 -16.33 3.46 0.70
C LEU A 109 -15.03 3.49 -0.08
N THR A 110 -14.11 2.58 0.23
CA THR A 110 -12.84 2.44 -0.47
C THR A 110 -12.65 0.98 -0.86
N TYR A 111 -12.44 0.75 -2.15
CA TYR A 111 -11.94 -0.53 -2.65
C TYR A 111 -10.44 -0.38 -2.93
N THR A 112 -9.64 -1.28 -2.39
CA THR A 112 -8.20 -1.32 -2.61
C THR A 112 -7.81 -2.71 -3.06
N ASP A 113 -7.05 -2.82 -4.14
CA ASP A 113 -6.39 -4.06 -4.52
C ASP A 113 -4.89 -3.83 -4.72
N PHE A 114 -4.11 -4.85 -4.38
CA PHE A 114 -2.68 -4.83 -4.65
C PHE A 114 -2.12 -6.22 -4.90
N PHE A 115 -0.99 -6.27 -5.60
CA PHE A 115 -0.22 -7.49 -5.86
C PHE A 115 1.26 -7.14 -6.05
N ARG A 116 2.10 -8.15 -5.80
CA ARG A 116 3.54 -8.10 -6.06
C ARG A 116 3.85 -8.73 -7.42
N ASP A 117 4.79 -8.14 -8.17
CA ASP A 117 5.35 -8.68 -9.41
C ASP A 117 6.88 -8.80 -9.24
N GLY A 118 7.35 -10.00 -8.91
CA GLY A 118 8.75 -10.32 -8.70
C GLY A 118 9.52 -10.45 -10.02
N LYS A 119 10.68 -9.83 -10.10
CA LYS A 119 11.54 -9.86 -11.29
C LYS A 119 12.71 -10.85 -11.17
N MET A 120 12.96 -11.33 -9.95
CA MET A 120 14.01 -12.30 -9.62
C MET A 120 13.40 -13.50 -8.90
N GLN A 121 13.91 -14.71 -9.18
CA GLN A 121 13.49 -15.94 -8.53
C GLN A 121 14.45 -16.27 -7.39
N ASN A 122 14.07 -15.96 -6.16
CA ASN A 122 14.90 -16.18 -4.99
C ASN A 122 15.02 -17.68 -4.65
N GLY A 123 16.20 -18.15 -4.31
CA GLY A 123 16.46 -19.57 -3.99
C GLY A 123 15.70 -20.06 -2.77
N HIS A 124 15.60 -19.27 -1.70
CA HIS A 124 14.82 -19.61 -0.52
C HIS A 124 13.30 -19.61 -0.78
N HIS A 125 12.85 -18.90 -1.81
CA HIS A 125 11.45 -18.71 -2.15
C HIS A 125 11.17 -19.03 -3.62
N ALA A 126 11.69 -20.16 -4.11
CA ALA A 126 11.69 -20.55 -5.51
C ALA A 126 10.27 -20.55 -6.16
N ASN A 127 9.23 -20.85 -5.37
CA ASN A 127 7.87 -21.03 -5.88
C ASN A 127 6.99 -19.77 -5.74
N ASN A 128 7.42 -18.75 -4.97
CA ASN A 128 6.58 -17.60 -4.62
C ASN A 128 7.36 -16.27 -4.63
N SER A 129 8.40 -16.16 -5.43
CA SER A 129 9.24 -14.96 -5.54
C SER A 129 9.20 -14.32 -6.92
N TYR A 130 9.02 -15.10 -8.00
CA TYR A 130 9.07 -14.64 -9.38
C TYR A 130 7.68 -14.56 -10.04
N GLY A 131 7.48 -13.50 -10.82
CA GLY A 131 6.24 -13.27 -11.57
C GLY A 131 5.19 -12.56 -10.75
N VAL A 132 3.96 -12.59 -11.25
CA VAL A 132 2.81 -11.93 -10.63
C VAL A 132 2.26 -12.83 -9.52
N GLY A 133 2.35 -12.36 -8.30
CA GLY A 133 1.81 -13.03 -7.12
C GLY A 133 0.30 -12.88 -6.98
N ALA A 134 -0.24 -13.42 -5.89
CA ALA A 134 -1.66 -13.35 -5.57
C ALA A 134 -2.13 -11.89 -5.44
N ARG A 135 -3.36 -11.62 -5.90
CA ARG A 135 -4.01 -10.33 -5.75
C ARG A 135 -4.80 -10.32 -4.45
N HIS A 136 -4.52 -9.31 -3.62
CA HIS A 136 -5.23 -9.06 -2.37
C HIS A 136 -6.17 -7.88 -2.56
N ASN A 137 -7.42 -8.03 -2.13
CA ASN A 137 -8.44 -7.00 -2.27
C ASN A 137 -9.14 -6.74 -0.94
N PHE A 138 -9.51 -5.48 -0.70
CA PHE A 138 -10.11 -4.99 0.53
C PHE A 138 -11.23 -4.01 0.18
N THR A 139 -12.30 -4.07 0.96
CA THR A 139 -13.38 -3.09 0.89
C THR A 139 -13.57 -2.51 2.28
N ASP A 140 -13.36 -1.21 2.37
CA ASP A 140 -13.34 -0.47 3.62
C ASP A 140 -14.47 0.54 3.66
N ILE A 141 -15.04 0.72 4.83
CA ILE A 141 -16.03 1.75 5.11
C ILE A 141 -15.48 2.72 6.16
N MET A 142 -15.74 4.00 5.98
CA MET A 142 -15.43 5.03 6.97
C MET A 142 -16.66 5.90 7.19
N LEU A 143 -17.06 6.03 8.45
CA LEU A 143 -18.14 6.89 8.92
C LEU A 143 -17.53 8.04 9.72
N LYS A 144 -18.00 9.26 9.50
CA LYS A 144 -17.59 10.42 10.29
C LYS A 144 -18.78 11.31 10.57
N GLY A 145 -18.74 11.97 11.71
CA GLY A 145 -19.77 12.94 12.08
C GLY A 145 -19.30 13.91 13.14
N GLY A 146 -19.92 15.05 13.19
CA GLY A 146 -19.64 16.04 14.21
C GLY A 146 -20.83 16.95 14.44
N LEU A 147 -20.91 17.45 15.64
CA LEU A 147 -21.94 18.35 16.11
C LEU A 147 -21.29 19.50 16.87
N THR A 148 -21.70 20.72 16.52
CA THR A 148 -21.26 21.95 17.19
C THR A 148 -22.49 22.69 17.69
N TYR A 149 -22.51 23.05 18.96
CA TYR A 149 -23.49 23.94 19.55
C TYR A 149 -22.85 25.26 19.93
N LYS A 150 -23.31 26.35 19.35
CA LYS A 150 -22.85 27.71 19.58
C LYS A 150 -23.69 28.34 20.70
N LEU A 151 -23.15 28.34 21.93
CA LEU A 151 -23.84 28.89 23.10
C LEU A 151 -24.01 30.40 22.96
N ASN A 152 -22.95 31.08 22.55
CA ASN A 152 -22.90 32.51 22.29
C ASN A 152 -21.69 32.84 21.38
N GLY A 153 -21.45 34.13 21.12
CA GLY A 153 -20.33 34.56 20.25
C GLY A 153 -18.92 34.24 20.76
N ARG A 154 -18.79 33.76 22.01
CA ARG A 154 -17.48 33.41 22.62
C ARG A 154 -17.32 31.95 23.01
N HIS A 155 -18.43 31.21 23.16
CA HIS A 155 -18.42 29.84 23.67
C HIS A 155 -19.18 28.88 22.73
N LEU A 156 -18.56 27.76 22.42
CA LEU A 156 -19.17 26.67 21.66
C LEU A 156 -18.78 25.32 22.28
N PHE A 157 -19.62 24.31 22.07
CA PHE A 157 -19.32 22.90 22.37
C PHE A 157 -19.26 22.13 21.07
N GLN A 158 -18.23 21.32 20.91
CA GLN A 158 -18.03 20.52 19.70
C GLN A 158 -17.68 19.10 20.05
N VAL A 159 -18.33 18.14 19.36
CA VAL A 159 -18.02 16.72 19.41
C VAL A 159 -17.82 16.22 17.99
N ASN A 160 -16.74 15.48 17.79
CA ASN A 160 -16.44 14.83 16.51
C ASN A 160 -16.19 13.33 16.76
N THR A 161 -16.66 12.50 15.85
CA THR A 161 -16.44 11.06 15.86
C THR A 161 -16.09 10.54 14.48
N MET A 162 -15.28 9.48 14.45
CA MET A 162 -14.95 8.75 13.24
C MET A 162 -14.82 7.26 13.59
N TYR A 163 -15.35 6.42 12.73
CA TYR A 163 -15.21 4.98 12.80
C TYR A 163 -15.04 4.41 11.39
N GLY A 164 -14.16 3.44 11.23
CA GLY A 164 -13.97 2.79 9.94
C GLY A 164 -12.84 1.78 9.95
N THR A 165 -12.68 1.15 8.80
CA THR A 165 -11.58 0.22 8.52
C THR A 165 -10.67 0.77 7.45
N VAL A 166 -9.43 0.28 7.39
CA VAL A 166 -8.42 0.67 6.41
C VAL A 166 -7.63 -0.56 5.97
N ALA A 167 -7.49 -0.75 4.66
CA ALA A 167 -6.66 -1.79 4.09
C ALA A 167 -5.19 -1.66 4.59
N PRO A 168 -4.49 -2.78 4.79
CA PRO A 168 -3.07 -2.74 5.12
C PRO A 168 -2.27 -2.06 4.00
N LEU A 169 -1.16 -1.45 4.36
CA LEU A 169 -0.23 -0.94 3.36
C LEU A 169 0.35 -2.12 2.57
N ALA A 170 0.38 -2.01 1.24
CA ALA A 170 0.81 -3.09 0.36
C ALA A 170 2.21 -3.64 0.71
N ASN A 171 3.13 -2.79 1.14
CA ASN A 171 4.48 -3.24 1.53
C ASN A 171 4.47 -4.03 2.85
N ASP A 172 3.60 -3.69 3.77
CA ASP A 172 3.52 -4.30 5.11
C ASP A 172 2.60 -5.53 5.14
N ALA A 173 1.87 -5.77 4.05
CA ALA A 173 1.00 -6.93 3.88
C ALA A 173 1.77 -8.23 3.60
N TYR A 174 3.01 -8.15 3.13
CA TYR A 174 3.86 -9.31 2.87
C TYR A 174 4.79 -9.57 4.04
N ILE A 175 5.07 -10.85 4.34
CA ILE A 175 6.06 -11.25 5.36
C ILE A 175 7.43 -10.70 4.96
N SER A 176 7.79 -10.84 3.69
CA SER A 176 9.00 -10.24 3.13
C SER A 176 8.81 -9.92 1.65
N ALA A 177 8.26 -8.74 1.35
CA ALA A 177 8.01 -8.30 -0.02
C ALA A 177 9.26 -8.31 -0.91
N ARG A 178 10.47 -8.24 -0.33
CA ARG A 178 11.73 -8.30 -1.07
C ARG A 178 11.94 -9.65 -1.74
N TYR A 179 11.60 -10.74 -1.04
CA TYR A 179 11.99 -12.08 -1.45
C TYR A 179 10.82 -13.01 -1.80
N SER A 180 9.59 -12.71 -1.35
CA SER A 180 8.42 -13.55 -1.63
C SER A 180 7.11 -12.77 -1.70
N ASP A 181 6.07 -13.41 -2.23
CA ASP A 181 4.69 -12.92 -2.20
C ASP A 181 3.87 -13.52 -1.04
N GLU A 182 4.55 -14.11 -0.05
CA GLU A 182 3.93 -14.70 1.12
C GLU A 182 3.33 -13.63 2.03
N THR A 183 2.09 -13.87 2.45
CA THR A 183 1.34 -12.99 3.35
C THR A 183 0.99 -13.71 4.65
N PRO A 184 0.83 -12.99 5.77
CA PRO A 184 0.32 -13.56 7.00
C PRO A 184 -1.06 -14.20 6.81
N GLN A 185 -1.32 -15.29 7.55
CA GLN A 185 -2.65 -15.87 7.58
C GLN A 185 -3.68 -14.87 8.14
N GLY A 186 -4.83 -14.77 7.48
CA GLY A 186 -5.90 -13.89 7.94
C GLY A 186 -5.66 -12.39 7.67
N LEU A 187 -4.91 -12.04 6.64
CA LEU A 187 -4.72 -10.65 6.21
C LEU A 187 -6.09 -9.98 5.97
N LYS A 188 -6.37 -8.92 6.72
CA LYS A 188 -7.65 -8.17 6.68
C LYS A 188 -7.44 -6.69 6.94
N SER A 189 -8.46 -5.88 6.62
CA SER A 189 -8.52 -4.47 7.04
C SER A 189 -8.57 -4.33 8.56
N SER A 190 -7.96 -3.29 9.08
CA SER A 190 -7.91 -2.94 10.52
C SER A 190 -8.79 -1.75 10.82
#